data_bf956e3f3e4740ff43368798fb6e67c2
#
_entry.id   bf956e3f3e4740ff43368798fb6e67c2
#
_cell.length_a   1.000
_cell.length_b   1.000
_cell.length_c   1.000
_cell.angle_alpha   90.00
_cell.angle_beta   90.00
_cell.angle_gamma   90.00
#
_symmetry.space_group_name_H-M   'P 1'
#
loop_
_entity.id
_entity.type
_entity.pdbx_description
1 polymer ?
#
loop_
_entity_poly.entity_id
_entity_poly.type
_entity_poly.pdbx_seq_one_letter_code
_entity_poly.pdbx_strand_id
1 'polypeptide(L)' 'MTLMEMSVEYTESANLIRTRIRELRAEKKATNSPAAIQKINRRINELTPMLRECRELAELTARYYERSYHKHERYTL' A
#
# COMPACT_ATOMS: atom_id res chain seq x y z
N MET A 1 -9.14 -17.57 3.60
CA MET A 1 -8.57 -16.29 4.06
C MET A 1 -9.70 -15.33 4.44
N THR A 2 -9.64 -14.73 5.62
CA THR A 2 -10.66 -13.78 6.06
C THR A 2 -10.41 -12.39 5.48
N LEU A 3 -11.44 -11.53 5.50
CA LEU A 3 -11.30 -10.14 5.06
C LEU A 3 -10.27 -9.38 5.91
N MET A 4 -10.22 -9.69 7.20
CA MET A 4 -9.25 -9.07 8.10
C MET A 4 -7.81 -9.47 7.74
N GLU A 5 -7.58 -10.74 7.44
CA GLU A 5 -6.27 -11.22 7.01
C GLU A 5 -5.85 -10.58 5.69
N MET A 6 -6.78 -10.43 4.74
CA MET A 6 -6.53 -9.75 3.47
C MET A 6 -6.14 -8.29 3.70
N SER A 7 -6.86 -7.60 4.60
CA SER A 7 -6.56 -6.21 4.96
C SER A 7 -5.14 -6.07 5.52
N VAL A 8 -4.73 -7.00 6.40
CA VAL A 8 -3.39 -7.00 6.97
C VAL A 8 -2.34 -7.22 5.89
N GLU A 9 -2.56 -8.17 4.97
CA GLU A 9 -1.63 -8.43 3.88
C GLU A 9 -1.47 -7.22 2.96
N TYR A 10 -2.55 -6.56 2.60
CA TYR A 10 -2.50 -5.35 1.77
C TYR A 10 -1.78 -4.21 2.49
N THR A 11 -1.99 -4.08 3.80
CA THR A 11 -1.31 -3.08 4.61
C THR A 11 0.20 -3.35 4.67
N GLU A 12 0.60 -4.60 4.86
CA GLU A 12 2.00 -4.99 4.86
C GLU A 12 2.66 -4.74 3.51
N SER A 13 1.98 -5.09 2.42
CA SER A 13 2.45 -4.83 1.07
C SER A 13 2.64 -3.33 0.82
N ALA A 14 1.67 -2.51 1.25
CA ALA A 14 1.76 -1.06 1.14
C ALA A 14 2.96 -0.52 1.91
N ASN A 15 3.22 -1.04 3.10
CA ASN A 15 4.35 -0.62 3.92
C ASN A 15 5.70 -0.98 3.27
N LEU A 16 5.80 -2.15 2.66
CA LEU A 16 6.99 -2.56 1.93
C LEU A 16 7.26 -1.65 0.74
N ILE A 17 6.23 -1.33 -0.03
CA ILE A 17 6.34 -0.44 -1.19
C ILE A 17 6.74 0.97 -0.73
N ARG A 18 6.13 1.46 0.34
CA ARG A 18 6.45 2.77 0.91
C ARG A 18 7.91 2.85 1.34
N THR A 19 8.41 1.81 2.01
CA THR A 19 9.80 1.72 2.43
C THR A 19 10.73 1.75 1.23
N ARG A 20 10.40 1.00 0.17
CA ARG A 20 11.20 0.98 -1.06
C ARG A 20 11.25 2.35 -1.74
N ILE A 21 10.12 3.05 -1.82
CA ILE A 21 10.05 4.41 -2.38
C ILE A 21 10.94 5.35 -1.56
N ARG A 22 10.90 5.24 -0.24
CA ARG A 22 11.73 6.05 0.66
C ARG A 22 13.21 5.81 0.41
N GLU A 23 13.61 4.56 0.26
CA GLU A 23 14.98 4.17 -0.05
C GLU A 23 15.42 4.77 -1.40
N LEU A 24 14.56 4.66 -2.42
CA LEU A 24 14.85 5.20 -3.75
C LEU A 24 15.00 6.72 -3.72
N ARG A 25 14.18 7.42 -2.95
CA ARG A 25 14.31 8.87 -2.77
C ARG A 25 15.62 9.24 -2.10
N ALA A 26 16.06 8.45 -1.13
CA ALA A 26 17.36 8.65 -0.47
C ALA A 26 18.51 8.43 -1.44
N GLU A 27 18.45 7.38 -2.25
CA GLU A 27 19.44 7.11 -3.30
C GLU A 27 19.51 8.26 -4.31
N LYS A 28 18.36 8.79 -4.69
CA LYS A 28 18.27 9.92 -5.62
C LYS A 28 19.01 11.14 -5.08
N LYS A 29 18.88 11.44 -3.79
CA LYS A 29 19.58 12.56 -3.16
C LYS A 29 21.08 12.33 -3.08
N ALA A 30 21.51 11.09 -2.94
CA ALA A 30 22.93 10.75 -2.82
C ALA A 30 23.62 10.59 -4.17
N THR A 31 22.89 10.55 -5.28
CA THR A 31 23.41 10.29 -6.62
C THR A 31 23.56 11.60 -7.40
N ASN A 32 24.67 11.73 -8.12
CA ASN A 32 24.95 12.88 -8.99
C ASN A 32 24.79 12.54 -10.48
N SER A 33 24.54 11.28 -10.82
CA SER A 33 24.39 10.86 -12.22
C SER A 33 22.98 11.10 -12.73
N PRO A 34 22.79 11.90 -13.82
CA PRO A 34 21.45 12.12 -14.38
C PRO A 34 20.79 10.83 -14.86
N ALA A 35 21.56 9.89 -15.43
CA ALA A 35 21.02 8.62 -15.88
C ALA A 35 20.49 7.78 -14.72
N ALA A 36 21.21 7.75 -13.60
CA ALA A 36 20.77 7.04 -12.39
C ALA A 36 19.52 7.70 -11.81
N ILE A 37 19.43 9.02 -11.79
CA ILE A 37 18.26 9.76 -11.32
C ILE A 37 17.04 9.44 -12.17
N GLN A 38 17.19 9.35 -13.49
CA GLN A 38 16.09 8.97 -14.37
C GLN A 38 15.56 7.56 -14.08
N LYS A 39 16.46 6.61 -13.86
CA LYS A 39 16.08 5.24 -13.51
C LYS A 39 15.33 5.18 -12.19
N ILE A 40 15.82 5.92 -11.20
CA ILE A 40 15.19 5.98 -9.88
C ILE A 40 13.79 6.61 -9.98
N ASN A 41 13.65 7.71 -10.70
CA ASN A 41 12.36 8.37 -10.91
C ASN A 41 11.37 7.44 -11.61
N ARG A 42 11.83 6.70 -12.62
CA ARG A 42 10.99 5.72 -13.32
C ARG A 42 10.47 4.66 -12.35
N ARG A 43 11.35 4.15 -11.49
CA ARG A 43 10.98 3.12 -10.52
C ARG A 43 9.99 3.66 -9.48
N ILE A 44 10.19 4.87 -9.01
CA ILE A 44 9.26 5.53 -8.08
C ILE A 44 7.88 5.69 -8.74
N ASN A 45 7.85 6.12 -10.00
CA ASN A 45 6.61 6.30 -10.75
C ASN A 45 5.88 4.97 -10.99
N GLU A 46 6.60 3.87 -11.12
CA GLU A 46 6.01 2.53 -11.23
C GLU A 46 5.42 2.05 -9.89
N LEU A 47 6.10 2.36 -8.79
CA LEU A 47 5.69 1.89 -7.47
C LEU A 47 4.54 2.71 -6.86
N THR A 48 4.44 3.98 -7.20
CA THR A 48 3.43 4.88 -6.63
C THR A 48 1.98 4.41 -6.86
N PRO A 49 1.57 4.00 -8.09
CA PRO A 49 0.24 3.45 -8.30
C PRO A 49 0.00 2.15 -7.53
N MET A 50 1.03 1.30 -7.43
CA MET A 50 0.94 0.05 -6.67
C MET A 50 0.68 0.32 -5.19
N LEU A 51 1.36 1.32 -4.63
CA LEU A 51 1.14 1.73 -3.25
C LEU A 51 -0.30 2.19 -3.04
N ARG A 52 -0.80 3.02 -3.94
CA ARG A 52 -2.19 3.52 -3.88
C ARG A 52 -3.18 2.37 -3.92
N GLU A 53 -3.02 1.44 -4.86
CA GLU A 53 -3.88 0.27 -4.98
C GLU A 53 -3.89 -0.58 -3.72
N CYS A 54 -2.72 -0.87 -3.15
CA CYS A 54 -2.62 -1.64 -1.91
C CYS A 54 -3.32 -0.94 -0.75
N ARG A 55 -3.18 0.37 -0.64
CA ARG A 55 -3.84 1.14 0.42
C ARG A 55 -5.35 1.16 0.25
N GLU A 56 -5.82 1.34 -0.97
CA GLU A 56 -7.26 1.31 -1.28
C GLU A 56 -7.87 -0.05 -0.98
N LEU A 57 -7.16 -1.13 -1.36
CA LEU A 57 -7.62 -2.49 -1.08
C LEU A 57 -7.63 -2.78 0.43
N ALA A 58 -6.64 -2.29 1.17
CA ALA A 58 -6.60 -2.45 2.62
C ALA A 58 -7.79 -1.76 3.28
N GLU A 59 -8.10 -0.53 2.88
CA GLU A 59 -9.25 0.21 3.39
C GLU A 59 -10.57 -0.47 3.01
N LEU A 60 -10.69 -0.89 1.77
CA LEU A 60 -11.90 -1.52 1.27
C LEU A 60 -12.20 -2.82 2.01
N THR A 61 -11.20 -3.69 2.18
CA THR A 61 -11.39 -4.96 2.89
C THR A 61 -11.71 -4.75 4.36
N ALA A 62 -11.09 -3.77 4.99
CA ALA A 62 -11.37 -3.40 6.38
C ALA A 62 -12.82 -2.90 6.53
N ARG A 63 -13.29 -2.07 5.61
CA ARG A 63 -14.67 -1.58 5.60
C ARG A 63 -15.68 -2.70 5.42
N TYR A 64 -15.41 -3.63 4.53
CA TYR A 64 -16.29 -4.78 4.33
C TYR A 64 -16.37 -5.65 5.58
N TYR A 65 -15.25 -5.84 6.26
CA TYR A 65 -15.21 -6.58 7.51
C TYR A 65 -16.06 -5.89 8.59
N GLU A 66 -15.90 -4.59 8.78
CA GLU A 66 -16.66 -3.82 9.75
C GLU A 66 -18.15 -3.80 9.42
N ARG A 67 -18.48 -3.63 8.15
CA ARG A 67 -19.87 -3.61 7.69
C ARG A 67 -20.55 -4.95 7.95
N SER A 68 -19.89 -6.05 7.69
CA SER A 68 -20.41 -7.38 7.96
C SER A 68 -20.65 -7.59 9.45
N TYR A 69 -19.72 -7.14 10.28
CA TYR A 69 -19.81 -7.23 11.73
C TYR A 69 -21.01 -6.43 12.27
N HIS A 70 -21.14 -5.18 11.89
CA HIS A 70 -22.23 -4.32 12.30
C HIS A 70 -23.58 -4.83 11.81
N LYS A 71 -23.65 -5.32 10.61
CA LYS A 71 -24.86 -5.88 10.03
C LYS A 71 -25.31 -7.12 10.81
N HIS A 72 -24.36 -7.92 11.25
CA HIS A 72 -24.62 -9.11 12.06
C HIS A 72 -25.17 -8.73 13.44
N GLU A 73 -24.64 -7.72 14.07
CA GLU A 73 -25.11 -7.19 15.35
C GLU A 73 -26.56 -6.72 15.26
N ARG A 74 -26.92 -6.03 14.16
CA ARG A 74 -28.29 -5.58 13.94
C ARG A 74 -29.29 -6.72 13.89
N TYR A 75 -28.90 -7.86 13.35
CA TYR A 75 -29.77 -9.01 13.24
C TYR A 75 -29.94 -9.75 14.57
N THR A 76 -29.04 -9.57 15.50
CA THR A 76 -29.12 -10.21 16.80
C THR A 76 -29.97 -9.41 17.81
N LEU A 77 -30.35 -8.23 17.45
CA LEU A 77 -31.26 -7.41 18.25
C LEU A 77 -32.71 -7.79 17.93
#